data_96d78466c27a179ce1a3627e7ebc5d59
#
_entry.id   96d78466c27a179ce1a3627e7ebc5d59
#
_cell.length_a   1.000
_cell.length_b   1.000
_cell.length_c   1.000
_cell.angle_alpha   90.00
_cell.angle_beta   90.00
_cell.angle_gamma   90.00
#
_symmetry.space_group_name_H-M   'P 1'
#
loop_
_entity.id
_entity.type
_entity.pdbx_description
1 polymer ?
#
loop_
_entity_poly.entity_id
_entity_poly.type
_entity_poly.pdbx_seq_one_letter_code
_entity_poly.pdbx_strand_id
1 'polypeptide(L)'
;MNRRESLRAIGLTAVSAGVLLEACKTDNKKAATATAATADGDNAGREAFEIERNKKLHEQRFFTDHEMLTITVLADIIIPKDEKSGSASEAKVPEFIEFIVKDIPSHQVPMRGGLRWLDSQCMNRYGTAFKDSSAEQQLEMVNDIAWPEKVKPGMEQGVAFFNRMRDLTASGFYTTEMGFADLGYIGNMPNNWEGVPADILKQYGLENV
;
A
#
# COMPACT_ATOMS: atom_id res chain seq x y z
N MET A 1 22.77 -43.24 -22.02
CA MET A 1 21.45 -43.39 -22.71
C MET A 1 21.68 -43.50 -24.21
N ASN A 2 21.25 -44.61 -24.81
CA ASN A 2 21.38 -44.81 -26.27
C ASN A 2 20.27 -44.06 -27.00
N ARG A 3 20.56 -43.57 -28.22
CA ARG A 3 19.59 -42.82 -29.06
C ARG A 3 18.24 -43.56 -29.23
N ARG A 4 18.24 -44.87 -29.20
CA ARG A 4 17.01 -45.72 -29.27
C ARG A 4 16.18 -45.68 -27.98
N GLU A 5 16.80 -45.48 -26.81
CA GLU A 5 16.10 -45.34 -25.52
C GLU A 5 15.43 -43.99 -25.40
N SER A 6 16.08 -42.91 -25.90
CA SER A 6 15.49 -41.56 -25.95
C SER A 6 14.26 -41.51 -26.84
N LEU A 7 14.29 -42.17 -28.00
CA LEU A 7 13.12 -42.23 -28.90
C LEU A 7 11.95 -43.05 -28.31
N ARG A 8 12.24 -44.10 -27.53
CA ARG A 8 11.20 -44.85 -26.81
C ARG A 8 10.59 -44.03 -25.68
N ALA A 9 11.40 -43.25 -24.96
CA ALA A 9 10.89 -42.36 -23.92
C ALA A 9 9.98 -41.26 -24.49
N ILE A 10 10.34 -40.67 -25.63
CA ILE A 10 9.52 -39.65 -26.31
C ILE A 10 8.22 -40.30 -26.85
N GLY A 11 8.25 -41.51 -27.36
CA GLY A 11 7.06 -42.23 -27.81
C GLY A 11 6.07 -42.52 -26.67
N LEU A 12 6.57 -42.89 -25.48
CA LEU A 12 5.73 -43.15 -24.32
C LEU A 12 5.09 -41.84 -23.75
N THR A 13 5.79 -40.72 -23.79
CA THR A 13 5.25 -39.43 -23.34
C THR A 13 4.17 -38.89 -24.29
N ALA A 14 4.29 -39.15 -25.60
CA ALA A 14 3.27 -38.76 -26.58
C ALA A 14 1.96 -39.53 -26.40
N VAL A 15 2.03 -40.82 -26.04
CA VAL A 15 0.84 -41.64 -25.77
C VAL A 15 0.16 -41.23 -24.48
N SER A 16 0.93 -40.91 -23.43
CA SER A 16 0.38 -40.42 -22.15
C SER A 16 -0.30 -39.07 -22.28
N ALA A 17 0.22 -38.16 -23.11
CA ALA A 17 -0.42 -36.87 -23.39
C ALA A 17 -1.75 -37.01 -24.12
N GLY A 18 -1.85 -37.97 -25.06
CA GLY A 18 -3.11 -38.27 -25.76
C GLY A 18 -4.21 -38.82 -24.86
N VAL A 19 -3.87 -39.67 -23.89
CA VAL A 19 -4.83 -40.23 -22.91
C VAL A 19 -5.31 -39.15 -21.92
N LEU A 20 -4.45 -38.21 -21.54
CA LEU A 20 -4.85 -37.10 -20.68
C LEU A 20 -5.77 -36.09 -21.39
N LEU A 21 -5.62 -35.90 -22.69
CA LEU A 21 -6.50 -35.07 -23.50
C LEU A 21 -7.88 -35.71 -23.76
N GLU A 22 -7.97 -37.02 -23.81
CA GLU A 22 -9.26 -37.72 -23.90
C GLU A 22 -9.98 -37.80 -22.56
N ALA A 23 -9.28 -37.87 -21.44
CA ALA A 23 -9.89 -37.82 -20.12
C ALA A 23 -10.61 -36.47 -19.85
N CYS A 24 -10.24 -35.39 -20.55
CA CYS A 24 -10.96 -34.14 -20.54
C CYS A 24 -12.20 -34.09 -21.45
N LYS A 25 -12.45 -35.13 -22.28
CA LYS A 25 -13.61 -35.18 -23.19
C LYS A 25 -14.79 -36.00 -22.70
N THR A 26 -14.64 -36.78 -21.66
CA THR A 26 -15.73 -37.61 -21.10
C THR A 26 -16.21 -36.94 -19.81
N ASP A 27 -17.18 -36.12 -19.92
CA ASP A 27 -18.35 -35.90 -19.08
C ASP A 27 -18.90 -34.49 -19.24
N ASN A 28 -19.45 -34.25 -20.43
CA ASN A 28 -20.23 -33.03 -20.67
C ASN A 28 -21.66 -33.15 -20.09
N LYS A 29 -21.82 -33.78 -18.91
CA LYS A 29 -23.14 -33.82 -18.21
C LYS A 29 -23.09 -33.58 -16.70
N LYS A 30 -21.97 -33.21 -16.16
CA LYS A 30 -21.83 -32.54 -14.86
C LYS A 30 -20.57 -31.67 -14.83
N ALA A 31 -20.32 -30.85 -15.84
CA ALA A 31 -19.80 -29.57 -15.55
C ALA A 31 -20.89 -28.93 -14.68
N ALA A 32 -20.80 -29.18 -13.37
CA ALA A 32 -21.29 -28.20 -12.46
C ALA A 32 -20.80 -26.90 -13.07
N THR A 33 -21.70 -26.08 -13.53
CA THR A 33 -21.54 -24.68 -13.68
C THR A 33 -20.72 -24.27 -12.47
N ALA A 34 -19.39 -24.15 -12.63
CA ALA A 34 -18.67 -23.17 -11.89
C ALA A 34 -19.44 -21.94 -12.32
N THR A 35 -20.51 -21.66 -11.61
CA THR A 35 -21.08 -20.35 -11.51
C THR A 35 -19.83 -19.53 -11.40
N ALA A 36 -19.55 -18.72 -12.42
CA ALA A 36 -18.75 -17.55 -12.21
C ALA A 36 -19.49 -16.88 -11.07
N ALA A 37 -19.13 -17.26 -9.84
CA ALA A 37 -19.37 -16.45 -8.70
C ALA A 37 -18.91 -15.11 -9.23
N THR A 38 -19.81 -14.17 -9.33
CA THR A 38 -19.49 -12.76 -9.40
C THR A 38 -18.50 -12.60 -8.28
N ALA A 39 -17.21 -12.74 -8.64
CA ALA A 39 -16.13 -12.65 -7.69
C ALA A 39 -16.32 -11.24 -7.15
N ASP A 40 -16.73 -11.18 -5.89
CA ASP A 40 -16.61 -9.99 -5.10
C ASP A 40 -15.16 -9.58 -5.34
N GLY A 41 -14.94 -8.49 -6.14
CA GLY A 41 -13.62 -8.24 -6.75
C GLY A 41 -12.50 -8.18 -5.73
N ASP A 42 -12.84 -7.85 -4.47
CA ASP A 42 -11.93 -7.79 -3.32
C ASP A 42 -11.48 -9.17 -2.81
N ASN A 43 -12.20 -10.25 -3.10
CA ASN A 43 -11.96 -11.59 -2.58
C ASN A 43 -11.45 -12.58 -3.64
N ALA A 44 -11.29 -12.14 -4.90
CA ALA A 44 -10.81 -12.98 -5.98
C ALA A 44 -9.39 -13.51 -5.69
N GLY A 45 -9.23 -14.84 -5.67
CA GLY A 45 -7.95 -15.50 -5.48
C GLY A 45 -7.46 -15.58 -4.03
N ARG A 46 -8.27 -15.19 -3.03
CA ARG A 46 -7.94 -15.31 -1.60
C ARG A 46 -8.46 -16.60 -1.00
N GLU A 47 -7.71 -17.13 -0.03
CA GLU A 47 -8.12 -18.29 0.75
C GLU A 47 -9.20 -17.93 1.77
N ALA A 48 -10.07 -18.89 2.13
CA ALA A 48 -11.20 -18.65 3.03
C ALA A 48 -10.78 -18.10 4.41
N PHE A 49 -9.63 -18.55 4.95
CA PHE A 49 -9.11 -18.05 6.23
C PHE A 49 -8.64 -16.59 6.16
N GLU A 50 -8.12 -16.15 5.01
CA GLU A 50 -7.71 -14.75 4.79
C GLU A 50 -8.94 -13.83 4.72
N ILE A 51 -9.99 -14.28 4.03
CA ILE A 51 -11.27 -13.56 3.95
C ILE A 51 -11.88 -13.39 5.34
N GLU A 52 -11.92 -14.48 6.13
CA GLU A 52 -12.45 -14.43 7.50
C GLU A 52 -11.60 -13.53 8.42
N ARG A 53 -10.26 -13.59 8.31
CA ARG A 53 -9.34 -12.71 9.04
C ARG A 53 -9.59 -11.25 8.70
N ASN A 54 -9.64 -10.91 7.41
CA ASN A 54 -9.87 -9.55 6.96
C ASN A 54 -11.22 -9.01 7.44
N LYS A 55 -12.27 -9.84 7.37
CA LYS A 55 -13.59 -9.49 7.91
C LYS A 55 -13.51 -9.14 9.39
N LYS A 56 -12.87 -9.96 10.20
CA LYS A 56 -12.66 -9.68 11.65
C LYS A 56 -11.90 -8.39 11.88
N LEU A 57 -10.86 -8.09 11.09
CA LEU A 57 -10.09 -6.85 11.19
C LEU A 57 -10.95 -5.62 10.81
N HIS A 58 -11.83 -5.75 9.84
CA HIS A 58 -12.75 -4.66 9.47
C HIS A 58 -13.82 -4.39 10.53
N GLU A 59 -14.32 -5.43 11.21
CA GLU A 59 -15.32 -5.31 12.28
C GLU A 59 -14.74 -4.67 13.57
N GLN A 60 -13.44 -4.80 13.80
CA GLN A 60 -12.76 -4.22 14.96
C GLN A 60 -12.43 -2.76 14.72
N ARG A 61 -12.48 -1.97 15.78
CA ARG A 61 -12.05 -0.58 15.78
C ARG A 61 -10.90 -0.39 16.77
N PHE A 62 -9.79 0.14 16.30
CA PHE A 62 -8.62 0.41 17.14
C PHE A 62 -8.57 1.87 17.57
N PHE A 63 -8.62 2.82 16.63
CA PHE A 63 -8.57 4.24 16.96
C PHE A 63 -9.94 4.79 17.37
N THR A 64 -9.93 5.75 18.28
CA THR A 64 -11.10 6.55 18.64
C THR A 64 -11.44 7.52 17.50
N ASP A 65 -12.65 8.12 17.53
CA ASP A 65 -13.03 9.15 16.55
C ASP A 65 -12.07 10.34 16.56
N HIS A 66 -11.60 10.74 17.73
CA HIS A 66 -10.63 11.81 17.88
C HIS A 66 -9.30 11.46 17.21
N GLU A 67 -8.77 10.26 17.48
CA GLU A 67 -7.53 9.78 16.87
C GLU A 67 -7.65 9.66 15.35
N MET A 68 -8.77 9.16 14.83
CA MET A 68 -9.04 9.07 13.39
C MET A 68 -9.09 10.45 12.72
N LEU A 69 -9.73 11.44 13.34
CA LEU A 69 -9.73 12.81 12.82
C LEU A 69 -8.31 13.41 12.79
N THR A 70 -7.52 13.18 13.84
CA THR A 70 -6.11 13.61 13.87
C THR A 70 -5.29 12.93 12.77
N ILE A 71 -5.47 11.63 12.55
CA ILE A 71 -4.84 10.88 11.45
C ILE A 71 -5.25 11.47 10.10
N THR A 72 -6.52 11.78 9.91
CA THR A 72 -7.05 12.36 8.65
C THR A 72 -6.38 13.70 8.35
N VAL A 73 -6.33 14.60 9.33
CA VAL A 73 -5.67 15.91 9.16
C VAL A 73 -4.19 15.75 8.84
N LEU A 74 -3.48 14.87 9.59
CA LEU A 74 -2.06 14.60 9.32
C LEU A 74 -1.83 13.99 7.93
N ALA A 75 -2.66 13.05 7.52
CA ALA A 75 -2.56 12.41 6.21
C ALA A 75 -2.73 13.45 5.09
N ASP A 76 -3.69 14.35 5.21
CA ASP A 76 -3.94 15.42 4.24
C ASP A 76 -2.85 16.52 4.25
N ILE A 77 -2.16 16.72 5.38
CA ILE A 77 -0.96 17.57 5.42
C ILE A 77 0.22 16.91 4.69
N ILE A 78 0.35 15.59 4.80
CA ILE A 78 1.44 14.82 4.15
C ILE A 78 1.23 14.70 2.65
N ILE A 79 0.01 14.38 2.21
CA ILE A 79 -0.38 14.30 0.80
C ILE A 79 -1.66 15.13 0.62
N PRO A 80 -1.51 16.45 0.41
CA PRO A 80 -2.63 17.33 0.16
C PRO A 80 -3.19 17.12 -1.24
N LYS A 81 -4.44 17.52 -1.44
CA LYS A 81 -5.03 17.65 -2.77
C LYS A 81 -4.30 18.70 -3.58
N ASP A 82 -4.02 18.38 -4.84
CA ASP A 82 -3.45 19.28 -5.82
C ASP A 82 -4.22 19.26 -7.15
N GLU A 83 -3.64 19.82 -8.22
CA GLU A 83 -4.25 19.84 -9.55
C GLU A 83 -4.26 18.47 -10.23
N LYS A 84 -3.44 17.54 -9.77
CA LYS A 84 -3.20 16.24 -10.40
C LYS A 84 -3.92 15.10 -9.68
N SER A 85 -4.00 15.16 -8.34
CA SER A 85 -4.62 14.12 -7.53
C SER A 85 -5.44 14.67 -6.37
N GLY A 86 -6.32 13.83 -5.83
CA GLY A 86 -7.01 14.10 -4.57
C GLY A 86 -6.09 13.97 -3.37
N SER A 87 -6.60 14.31 -2.18
CA SER A 87 -5.86 14.19 -0.93
C SER A 87 -5.78 12.73 -0.43
N ALA A 88 -4.94 12.50 0.59
CA ALA A 88 -4.83 11.22 1.26
C ALA A 88 -6.18 10.72 1.82
N SER A 89 -6.99 11.62 2.38
CA SER A 89 -8.32 11.25 2.91
C SER A 89 -9.30 10.89 1.79
N GLU A 90 -9.27 11.58 0.65
CA GLU A 90 -10.07 11.22 -0.54
C GLU A 90 -9.70 9.83 -1.07
N ALA A 91 -8.43 9.42 -0.93
CA ALA A 91 -7.93 8.09 -1.27
C ALA A 91 -8.16 7.03 -0.16
N LYS A 92 -8.90 7.36 0.91
CA LYS A 92 -9.20 6.49 2.06
C LYS A 92 -7.96 5.99 2.82
N VAL A 93 -6.90 6.79 2.84
CA VAL A 93 -5.67 6.47 3.59
C VAL A 93 -5.90 6.34 5.10
N PRO A 94 -6.76 7.15 5.76
CA PRO A 94 -7.05 6.95 7.18
C PRO A 94 -7.61 5.56 7.50
N GLU A 95 -8.51 5.03 6.67
CA GLU A 95 -9.07 3.69 6.80
C GLU A 95 -8.01 2.60 6.56
N PHE A 96 -7.10 2.82 5.61
CA PHE A 96 -5.94 1.95 5.40
C PHE A 96 -5.04 1.91 6.63
N ILE A 97 -4.75 3.06 7.26
CA ILE A 97 -3.93 3.14 8.48
C ILE A 97 -4.62 2.40 9.64
N GLU A 98 -5.93 2.59 9.81
CA GLU A 98 -6.74 1.86 10.80
C GLU A 98 -6.63 0.34 10.57
N PHE A 99 -6.71 -0.12 9.32
CA PHE A 99 -6.58 -1.53 8.98
C PHE A 99 -5.17 -2.06 9.29
N ILE A 100 -4.13 -1.39 8.81
CA ILE A 100 -2.72 -1.81 8.98
C ILE A 100 -2.33 -1.90 10.45
N VAL A 101 -2.77 -0.97 11.29
CA VAL A 101 -2.44 -0.98 12.72
C VAL A 101 -3.08 -2.18 13.44
N LYS A 102 -4.22 -2.67 12.97
CA LYS A 102 -4.84 -3.91 13.46
C LYS A 102 -4.15 -5.16 12.92
N ASP A 103 -3.77 -5.12 11.64
CA ASP A 103 -3.10 -6.23 10.96
C ASP A 103 -1.67 -6.47 11.46
N ILE A 104 -0.97 -5.38 11.78
CA ILE A 104 0.42 -5.38 12.28
C ILE A 104 0.47 -4.71 13.67
N PRO A 105 0.23 -5.47 14.77
CA PRO A 105 0.10 -4.91 16.11
C PRO A 105 1.31 -4.13 16.63
N SER A 106 2.50 -4.32 16.05
CA SER A 106 3.69 -3.55 16.40
C SER A 106 3.55 -2.04 16.11
N HIS A 107 2.59 -1.64 15.27
CA HIS A 107 2.26 -0.24 15.02
C HIS A 107 1.37 0.38 16.11
N GLN A 108 0.64 -0.41 16.91
CA GLN A 108 -0.39 0.07 17.82
C GLN A 108 0.14 1.05 18.87
N VAL A 109 1.15 0.64 19.62
CA VAL A 109 1.73 1.47 20.68
C VAL A 109 2.40 2.73 20.13
N PRO A 110 3.27 2.66 19.09
CA PRO A 110 3.88 3.85 18.51
C PRO A 110 2.87 4.84 17.93
N MET A 111 1.82 4.37 17.25
CA MET A 111 0.82 5.24 16.65
C MET A 111 -0.02 5.94 17.72
N ARG A 112 -0.60 5.20 18.67
CA ARG A 112 -1.41 5.81 19.74
C ARG A 112 -0.57 6.71 20.65
N GLY A 113 0.65 6.29 20.99
CA GLY A 113 1.59 7.10 21.77
C GLY A 113 1.96 8.40 21.07
N GLY A 114 2.21 8.34 19.76
CA GLY A 114 2.53 9.50 18.94
C GLY A 114 1.36 10.50 18.80
N LEU A 115 0.14 10.00 18.54
CA LEU A 115 -1.06 10.84 18.49
C LEU A 115 -1.29 11.59 19.83
N ARG A 116 -1.16 10.87 20.95
CA ARG A 116 -1.29 11.47 22.28
C ARG A 116 -0.19 12.50 22.57
N TRP A 117 1.05 12.20 22.16
CA TRP A 117 2.17 13.13 22.30
C TRP A 117 1.89 14.41 21.49
N LEU A 118 1.44 14.28 20.25
CA LEU A 118 1.11 15.39 19.36
C LEU A 118 0.04 16.31 19.96
N ASP A 119 -1.05 15.74 20.45
CA ASP A 119 -2.11 16.48 21.13
C ASP A 119 -1.59 17.19 22.39
N SER A 120 -0.74 16.53 23.17
CA SER A 120 -0.13 17.14 24.37
C SER A 120 0.76 18.31 24.02
N GLN A 121 1.54 18.24 22.94
CA GLN A 121 2.36 19.37 22.47
C GLN A 121 1.49 20.55 22.01
N CYS A 122 0.44 20.28 21.23
CA CYS A 122 -0.48 21.32 20.77
C CYS A 122 -1.25 21.95 21.93
N MET A 123 -1.72 21.14 22.87
CA MET A 123 -2.39 21.64 24.07
C MET A 123 -1.47 22.57 24.89
N ASN A 124 -0.20 22.21 25.06
CA ASN A 124 0.77 23.03 25.79
C ASN A 124 1.13 24.35 25.07
N ARG A 125 1.17 24.34 23.72
CA ARG A 125 1.56 25.53 22.95
C ARG A 125 0.39 26.44 22.60
N TYR A 126 -0.76 25.85 22.24
CA TYR A 126 -1.88 26.55 21.62
C TYR A 126 -3.17 26.45 22.42
N GLY A 127 -3.22 25.60 23.46
CA GLY A 127 -4.41 25.40 24.29
C GLY A 127 -5.50 24.53 23.61
N THR A 128 -5.21 23.89 22.48
CA THR A 128 -6.15 23.07 21.72
C THR A 128 -5.47 21.74 21.30
N ALA A 129 -6.28 20.71 21.01
CA ALA A 129 -5.77 19.49 20.40
C ALA A 129 -5.31 19.75 18.96
N PHE A 130 -4.43 18.90 18.42
CA PHE A 130 -3.87 19.09 17.07
C PHE A 130 -4.94 19.27 15.99
N LYS A 131 -5.96 18.40 15.98
CA LYS A 131 -7.04 18.47 14.97
C LYS A 131 -7.89 19.75 15.05
N ASP A 132 -7.91 20.41 16.21
CA ASP A 132 -8.70 21.59 16.50
C ASP A 132 -7.86 22.89 16.42
N SER A 133 -6.54 22.77 16.22
CA SER A 133 -5.63 23.88 16.00
C SER A 133 -5.81 24.51 14.63
N SER A 134 -5.38 25.77 14.44
CA SER A 134 -5.43 26.38 13.11
C SER A 134 -4.47 25.69 12.13
N ALA A 135 -4.71 25.85 10.83
CA ALA A 135 -3.85 25.27 9.79
C ALA A 135 -2.38 25.70 9.93
N GLU A 136 -2.14 26.98 10.30
CA GLU A 136 -0.79 27.50 10.54
C GLU A 136 -0.13 26.83 11.74
N GLN A 137 -0.87 26.61 12.84
CA GLN A 137 -0.38 25.94 14.04
C GLN A 137 -0.10 24.46 13.78
N GLN A 138 -0.94 23.79 12.99
CA GLN A 138 -0.74 22.41 12.55
C GLN A 138 0.55 22.29 11.71
N LEU A 139 0.75 23.16 10.73
CA LEU A 139 1.95 23.19 9.90
C LEU A 139 3.21 23.53 10.71
N GLU A 140 3.15 24.47 11.66
CA GLU A 140 4.26 24.78 12.56
C GLU A 140 4.68 23.53 13.36
N MET A 141 3.70 22.83 13.96
CA MET A 141 3.96 21.61 14.70
C MET A 141 4.55 20.50 13.83
N VAL A 142 4.01 20.29 12.61
CA VAL A 142 4.52 19.31 11.66
C VAL A 142 5.94 19.67 11.23
N ASN A 143 6.24 20.94 10.97
CA ASN A 143 7.60 21.38 10.61
C ASN A 143 8.64 21.09 11.70
N ASP A 144 8.24 21.09 12.97
CA ASP A 144 9.14 20.76 14.08
C ASP A 144 9.52 19.27 14.14
N ILE A 145 8.73 18.40 13.54
CA ILE A 145 8.89 16.93 13.59
C ILE A 145 9.12 16.25 12.23
N ALA A 146 9.04 17.01 11.14
CA ALA A 146 9.15 16.45 9.80
C ALA A 146 10.60 16.12 9.36
N TRP A 147 11.59 16.70 10.03
CA TRP A 147 12.98 16.69 9.56
C TRP A 147 13.91 15.94 10.53
N PRO A 148 14.19 14.63 10.29
CA PRO A 148 15.05 13.83 11.17
C PRO A 148 16.46 14.40 11.38
N GLU A 149 16.98 15.13 10.39
CA GLU A 149 18.33 15.75 10.49
C GLU A 149 18.35 17.05 11.31
N LYS A 150 17.19 17.60 11.66
CA LYS A 150 17.03 18.89 12.34
C LYS A 150 16.19 18.79 13.62
N VAL A 151 16.29 17.65 14.31
CA VAL A 151 15.50 17.38 15.51
C VAL A 151 15.82 18.38 16.60
N LYS A 152 14.80 19.08 17.10
CA LYS A 152 14.92 19.92 18.28
C LYS A 152 14.93 19.07 19.56
N PRO A 153 15.65 19.46 20.63
CA PRO A 153 15.62 18.75 21.91
C PRO A 153 14.19 18.55 22.41
N GLY A 154 13.85 17.31 22.79
CA GLY A 154 12.51 16.93 23.26
C GLY A 154 11.48 16.64 22.17
N MET A 155 11.87 16.71 20.87
CA MET A 155 10.99 16.39 19.72
C MET A 155 11.25 15.02 19.11
N GLU A 156 12.20 14.24 19.64
CA GLU A 156 12.64 12.95 19.08
C GLU A 156 11.47 11.95 18.94
N GLN A 157 10.57 11.93 19.92
CA GLN A 157 9.38 11.08 19.88
C GLN A 157 8.40 11.49 18.76
N GLY A 158 8.24 12.80 18.58
CA GLY A 158 7.43 13.37 17.51
C GLY A 158 7.98 13.03 16.14
N VAL A 159 9.30 13.15 15.96
CA VAL A 159 9.97 12.77 14.68
C VAL A 159 9.80 11.28 14.38
N ALA A 160 9.98 10.40 15.36
CA ALA A 160 9.79 8.96 15.19
C ALA A 160 8.33 8.62 14.83
N PHE A 161 7.37 9.29 15.46
CA PHE A 161 5.94 9.16 15.15
C PHE A 161 5.64 9.66 13.73
N PHE A 162 6.10 10.88 13.38
CA PHE A 162 5.80 11.50 12.09
C PHE A 162 6.39 10.69 10.94
N ASN A 163 7.61 10.16 11.06
CA ASN A 163 8.19 9.27 10.06
C ASN A 163 7.30 8.06 9.80
N ARG A 164 6.80 7.42 10.87
CA ARG A 164 5.86 6.28 10.74
C ARG A 164 4.56 6.69 10.08
N MET A 165 4.00 7.82 10.48
CA MET A 165 2.77 8.37 9.91
C MET A 165 2.95 8.66 8.41
N ARG A 166 4.07 9.29 8.03
CA ARG A 166 4.42 9.56 6.63
C ARG A 166 4.55 8.28 5.82
N ASP A 167 5.26 7.27 6.34
CA ASP A 167 5.47 6.00 5.65
C ASP A 167 4.14 5.26 5.43
N LEU A 168 3.26 5.24 6.42
CA LEU A 168 1.92 4.65 6.30
C LEU A 168 1.04 5.44 5.33
N THR A 169 1.10 6.77 5.35
CA THR A 169 0.34 7.63 4.44
C THR A 169 0.79 7.42 3.00
N ALA A 170 2.10 7.45 2.74
CA ALA A 170 2.65 7.21 1.41
C ALA A 170 2.33 5.80 0.90
N SER A 171 2.50 4.79 1.74
CA SER A 171 2.15 3.40 1.37
C SER A 171 0.66 3.27 1.06
N GLY A 172 -0.21 3.85 1.88
CA GLY A 172 -1.66 3.82 1.68
C GLY A 172 -2.05 4.52 0.37
N PHE A 173 -1.54 5.72 0.14
CA PHE A 173 -1.90 6.54 -1.03
C PHE A 173 -1.41 5.90 -2.33
N TYR A 174 -0.11 5.61 -2.44
CA TYR A 174 0.50 5.10 -3.67
C TYR A 174 0.20 3.63 -3.99
N THR A 175 -0.61 2.95 -3.19
CA THR A 175 -1.21 1.64 -3.49
C THR A 175 -2.68 1.74 -3.92
N THR A 176 -3.24 2.93 -4.00
CA THR A 176 -4.59 3.17 -4.54
C THR A 176 -4.56 3.46 -6.05
N GLU A 177 -5.72 3.34 -6.71
CA GLU A 177 -5.89 3.75 -8.10
C GLU A 177 -5.52 5.23 -8.30
N MET A 178 -5.90 6.09 -7.36
CA MET A 178 -5.57 7.52 -7.36
C MET A 178 -4.05 7.74 -7.32
N GLY A 179 -3.34 7.04 -6.44
CA GLY A 179 -1.89 7.13 -6.33
C GLY A 179 -1.15 6.57 -7.55
N PHE A 180 -1.62 5.48 -8.15
CA PHE A 180 -1.07 4.97 -9.41
C PHE A 180 -1.25 5.96 -10.56
N ALA A 181 -2.44 6.59 -10.64
CA ALA A 181 -2.70 7.63 -11.65
C ALA A 181 -1.81 8.86 -11.44
N ASP A 182 -1.59 9.26 -10.18
CA ASP A 182 -0.68 10.35 -9.83
C ASP A 182 0.76 10.09 -10.26
N LEU A 183 1.28 8.88 -10.02
CA LEU A 183 2.61 8.45 -10.49
C LEU A 183 2.69 8.30 -12.01
N GLY A 184 1.56 8.21 -12.73
CA GLY A 184 1.52 7.82 -14.13
C GLY A 184 1.93 6.35 -14.34
N TYR A 185 1.79 5.50 -13.32
CA TYR A 185 2.15 4.09 -13.41
C TYR A 185 1.05 3.28 -14.10
N ILE A 186 1.37 2.75 -15.26
CA ILE A 186 0.46 1.97 -16.12
C ILE A 186 0.75 0.46 -16.11
N GLY A 187 1.58 0.00 -15.19
CA GLY A 187 2.05 -1.39 -15.13
C GLY A 187 3.32 -1.66 -15.94
N ASN A 188 3.74 -2.90 -15.94
CA ASN A 188 4.90 -3.32 -16.72
C ASN A 188 4.54 -3.37 -18.19
N MET A 189 5.28 -2.63 -19.01
CA MET A 189 5.13 -2.66 -20.46
C MET A 189 6.35 -3.31 -21.11
N PRO A 190 6.17 -4.03 -22.25
CA PRO A 190 7.28 -4.49 -23.04
C PRO A 190 8.18 -3.32 -23.41
N ASN A 191 9.46 -3.45 -23.13
CA ASN A 191 10.43 -2.40 -23.38
C ASN A 191 11.67 -3.00 -24.05
N ASN A 192 12.13 -2.37 -25.14
CA ASN A 192 13.47 -2.59 -25.67
C ASN A 192 14.42 -1.62 -24.96
N TRP A 193 15.39 -2.16 -24.26
CA TRP A 193 16.39 -1.34 -23.61
C TRP A 193 17.32 -0.71 -24.67
N GLU A 194 17.20 0.59 -24.88
CA GLU A 194 18.02 1.38 -25.79
C GLU A 194 19.14 2.17 -25.09
N GLY A 195 19.35 1.89 -23.80
CA GLY A 195 20.25 2.64 -22.94
C GLY A 195 19.58 3.85 -22.27
N VAL A 196 20.40 4.67 -21.62
CA VAL A 196 19.92 5.91 -21.01
C VAL A 196 19.76 6.96 -22.11
N PRO A 197 18.62 7.71 -22.16
CA PRO A 197 18.43 8.79 -23.15
C PRO A 197 19.56 9.80 -23.13
N ALA A 198 19.95 10.26 -24.32
CA ALA A 198 21.11 11.14 -24.49
C ALA A 198 20.99 12.49 -23.76
N ASP A 199 19.79 13.02 -23.64
CA ASP A 199 19.47 14.24 -22.88
C ASP A 199 19.70 14.04 -21.37
N ILE A 200 19.36 12.88 -20.84
CA ILE A 200 19.63 12.52 -19.46
C ILE A 200 21.14 12.35 -19.21
N LEU A 201 21.84 11.65 -20.11
CA LEU A 201 23.31 11.53 -20.00
C LEU A 201 23.97 12.90 -19.97
N LYS A 202 23.52 13.81 -20.83
CA LYS A 202 24.01 15.19 -20.88
C LYS A 202 23.76 15.95 -19.58
N GLN A 203 22.58 15.80 -18.99
CA GLN A 203 22.22 16.44 -17.74
C GLN A 203 23.17 16.08 -16.60
N TYR A 204 23.71 14.85 -16.61
CA TYR A 204 24.64 14.34 -15.61
C TYR A 204 26.10 14.32 -16.02
N GLY A 205 26.46 14.87 -17.20
CA GLY A 205 27.82 14.91 -17.71
C GLY A 205 28.40 13.54 -18.08
N LEU A 206 27.56 12.57 -18.41
CA LEU A 206 27.92 11.17 -18.72
C LEU A 206 27.87 10.86 -20.23
N GLU A 207 28.00 11.87 -21.09
CA GLU A 207 27.84 11.75 -22.54
C GLU A 207 28.93 10.86 -23.21
N ASN A 208 30.05 10.63 -22.53
CA ASN A 208 31.19 9.92 -23.04
C ASN A 208 31.57 8.65 -22.24
N VAL A 209 30.61 8.05 -21.54
CA VAL A 209 30.80 6.83 -20.76
C VAL A 209 30.34 5.60 -21.52
#